data_0c199c5de27c421792bc9f713abc6f06
#
_entry.id   0c199c5de27c421792bc9f713abc6f06
#
_cell.length_a   1.000
_cell.length_b   1.000
_cell.length_c   1.000
_cell.angle_alpha   90.00
_cell.angle_beta   90.00
_cell.angle_gamma   90.00
#
_symmetry.space_group_name_H-M   'P 1'
#
loop_
_entity.id
_entity.type
_entity.pdbx_description
1 polymer ?
#
loop_
_entity_poly.entity_id
_entity_poly.type
_entity_poly.pdbx_seq_one_letter_code
_entity_poly.pdbx_strand_id
1 'polypeptide(L)'
;RKYPSSFTLYNKENGGHGSGINYGIEHATGKYFKVVDGDDWVETGNLPVFIHTLKKTNADIVASNYRLVQDGTDQIMEERYACKNKYHYGKEWGFAEAVSEPVIKIHSLTIRTDILKENNIRVDEKVFYEDAEYILYPIPFCKNVYYDPTFVYMYRLGRNGQSVDIESMKRHRKDHMQVLNSLFEYYTDNQFIQQYKKKYLERGIALSVQNQYQIYLAMGDEAGVYDKMKRFDTQLREHYPGIYQAVNKKSIWAIRHSNYLLFPFAVKLYKLIKRS
;
A
#
# COMPACT_ATOMS: atom_id res chain seq x y z
N ARG A 1 -16.26 26.25 -15.15
CA ARG A 1 -15.85 24.83 -15.11
C ARG A 1 -16.26 24.17 -16.44
N LYS A 2 -15.34 23.42 -17.08
CA LYS A 2 -15.61 22.78 -18.38
C LYS A 2 -16.58 21.57 -18.25
N TYR A 3 -16.55 20.88 -17.11
CA TYR A 3 -17.37 19.68 -16.86
C TYR A 3 -17.98 19.72 -15.43
N PRO A 4 -18.97 20.60 -15.17
CA PRO A 4 -19.50 20.82 -13.82
C PRO A 4 -20.26 19.63 -13.23
N SER A 5 -20.83 18.77 -14.10
CA SER A 5 -21.54 17.55 -13.68
C SER A 5 -20.61 16.36 -13.36
N SER A 6 -19.32 16.46 -13.76
CA SER A 6 -18.35 15.36 -13.57
C SER A 6 -17.35 15.64 -12.46
N PHE A 7 -17.27 16.89 -11.97
CA PHE A 7 -16.31 17.29 -10.95
C PHE A 7 -16.99 18.04 -9.81
N THR A 8 -16.84 17.53 -8.61
CA THR A 8 -17.24 18.19 -7.38
C THR A 8 -15.99 18.58 -6.59
N LEU A 9 -15.90 19.84 -6.20
CA LEU A 9 -14.82 20.33 -5.33
C LEU A 9 -15.34 20.41 -3.90
N TYR A 10 -14.66 19.73 -3.01
CA TYR A 10 -14.88 19.83 -1.58
C TYR A 10 -13.70 20.56 -0.91
N ASN A 11 -14.01 21.58 -0.13
CA ASN A 11 -13.04 22.30 0.69
C ASN A 11 -13.18 21.80 2.13
N LYS A 12 -12.06 21.37 2.73
CA LYS A 12 -12.01 20.93 4.12
C LYS A 12 -10.70 21.36 4.77
N GLU A 13 -10.66 21.40 6.08
CA GLU A 13 -9.43 21.60 6.84
C GLU A 13 -8.43 20.48 6.51
N ASN A 14 -7.13 20.84 6.50
CA ASN A 14 -6.08 19.87 6.23
C ASN A 14 -5.96 18.87 7.39
N GLY A 15 -6.25 17.62 7.11
CA GLY A 15 -6.10 16.48 8.02
C GLY A 15 -5.15 15.41 7.48
N GLY A 16 -4.29 15.74 6.50
CA GLY A 16 -3.42 14.79 5.81
C GLY A 16 -4.14 14.02 4.69
N HIS A 17 -3.40 13.16 4.00
CA HIS A 17 -3.88 12.37 2.88
C HIS A 17 -5.03 11.44 3.31
N GLY A 18 -4.91 10.73 4.44
CA GLY A 18 -5.94 9.84 4.98
C GLY A 18 -7.28 10.53 5.20
N SER A 19 -7.26 11.81 5.65
CA SER A 19 -8.50 12.57 5.80
C SER A 19 -9.18 12.88 4.46
N GLY A 20 -8.40 13.01 3.39
CA GLY A 20 -8.91 13.11 2.02
C GLY A 20 -9.59 11.81 1.57
N ILE A 21 -8.97 10.68 1.86
CA ILE A 21 -9.54 9.35 1.57
C ILE A 21 -10.86 9.16 2.34
N ASN A 22 -10.87 9.39 3.65
CA ASN A 22 -12.07 9.24 4.49
C ASN A 22 -13.22 10.12 4.00
N TYR A 23 -12.92 11.38 3.71
CA TYR A 23 -13.92 12.33 3.20
C TYR A 23 -14.41 11.91 1.82
N GLY A 24 -13.52 11.44 0.94
CA GLY A 24 -13.89 10.93 -0.37
C GLY A 24 -14.80 9.71 -0.29
N ILE A 25 -14.53 8.75 0.59
CA ILE A 25 -15.39 7.57 0.83
C ILE A 25 -16.78 8.03 1.28
N GLU A 26 -16.85 8.94 2.25
CA GLU A 26 -18.12 9.45 2.80
C GLU A 26 -19.02 10.05 1.71
N HIS A 27 -18.43 10.83 0.80
CA HIS A 27 -19.17 11.58 -0.23
C HIS A 27 -19.29 10.84 -1.57
N ALA A 28 -18.62 9.70 -1.74
CA ALA A 28 -18.69 8.93 -2.97
C ALA A 28 -20.10 8.38 -3.21
N THR A 29 -20.63 8.57 -4.44
CA THR A 29 -21.92 8.03 -4.89
C THR A 29 -21.79 7.06 -6.05
N GLY A 30 -20.59 6.93 -6.62
CA GLY A 30 -20.30 6.00 -7.71
C GLY A 30 -20.23 4.55 -7.23
N LYS A 31 -20.41 3.60 -8.14
CA LYS A 31 -20.29 2.15 -7.87
C LYS A 31 -18.93 1.77 -7.33
N TYR A 32 -17.87 2.40 -7.85
CA TYR A 32 -16.49 2.16 -7.50
C TYR A 32 -15.82 3.43 -6.99
N PHE A 33 -14.88 3.26 -6.09
CA PHE A 33 -14.03 4.29 -5.52
C PHE A 33 -12.56 4.01 -5.88
N LYS A 34 -11.85 5.01 -6.33
CA LYS A 34 -10.41 4.96 -6.62
C LYS A 34 -9.75 6.24 -6.12
N VAL A 35 -8.67 6.09 -5.39
CA VAL A 35 -7.80 7.21 -4.98
C VAL A 35 -6.88 7.56 -6.14
N VAL A 36 -6.73 8.86 -6.40
CA VAL A 36 -5.71 9.43 -7.28
C VAL A 36 -5.07 10.59 -6.54
N ASP A 37 -3.75 10.50 -6.31
CA ASP A 37 -2.99 11.50 -5.57
C ASP A 37 -2.90 12.81 -6.36
N GLY A 38 -2.78 13.94 -5.66
CA GLY A 38 -2.84 15.26 -6.28
C GLY A 38 -1.64 15.59 -7.19
N ASP A 39 -0.56 14.83 -7.11
CA ASP A 39 0.63 14.94 -7.96
C ASP A 39 0.70 13.89 -9.07
N ASP A 40 -0.28 12.98 -9.12
CA ASP A 40 -0.41 11.92 -10.09
C ASP A 40 -1.57 12.19 -11.06
N TRP A 41 -1.79 11.30 -12.06
CA TRP A 41 -2.90 11.41 -12.98
C TRP A 41 -3.34 10.06 -13.55
N VAL A 42 -4.48 10.04 -14.21
CA VAL A 42 -4.98 8.89 -14.96
C VAL A 42 -4.65 9.03 -16.44
N GLU A 43 -4.25 7.92 -17.08
CA GLU A 43 -4.00 7.87 -18.54
C GLU A 43 -5.31 8.05 -19.30
N THR A 44 -5.46 9.19 -19.95
CA THR A 44 -6.72 9.60 -20.59
C THR A 44 -7.12 8.68 -21.74
N GLY A 45 -6.15 8.13 -22.47
CA GLY A 45 -6.40 7.17 -23.56
C GLY A 45 -6.97 5.84 -23.09
N ASN A 46 -6.56 5.40 -21.91
CA ASN A 46 -6.97 4.12 -21.33
C ASN A 46 -8.22 4.25 -20.43
N LEU A 47 -8.52 5.44 -19.95
CA LEU A 47 -9.63 5.68 -19.03
C LEU A 47 -10.99 5.21 -19.57
N PRO A 48 -11.37 5.45 -20.85
CA PRO A 48 -12.64 4.96 -21.39
C PRO A 48 -12.77 3.44 -21.36
N VAL A 49 -11.67 2.71 -21.66
CA VAL A 49 -11.63 1.24 -21.62
C VAL A 49 -11.82 0.76 -20.19
N PHE A 50 -11.12 1.36 -19.24
CA PHE A 50 -11.25 1.04 -17.84
C PHE A 50 -12.66 1.31 -17.28
N ILE A 51 -13.25 2.45 -17.60
CA ILE A 51 -14.64 2.77 -17.23
C ILE A 51 -15.62 1.75 -17.81
N HIS A 52 -15.39 1.28 -19.03
CA HIS A 52 -16.21 0.22 -19.62
C HIS A 52 -16.13 -1.09 -18.81
N THR A 53 -14.92 -1.49 -18.38
CA THR A 53 -14.74 -2.62 -17.46
C THR A 53 -15.53 -2.41 -16.15
N LEU A 54 -15.38 -1.25 -15.49
CA LEU A 54 -16.09 -0.95 -14.25
C LEU A 54 -17.61 -1.01 -14.38
N LYS A 55 -18.15 -0.64 -15.54
CA LYS A 55 -19.61 -0.75 -15.80
C LYS A 55 -20.07 -2.19 -15.94
N LYS A 56 -19.23 -3.09 -16.47
CA LYS A 56 -19.57 -4.49 -16.76
C LYS A 56 -19.35 -5.44 -15.57
N THR A 57 -18.25 -5.27 -14.83
CA THR A 57 -17.95 -6.16 -13.70
C THR A 57 -18.72 -5.78 -12.44
N ASN A 58 -18.97 -6.77 -11.58
CA ASN A 58 -19.46 -6.59 -10.20
C ASN A 58 -18.41 -7.00 -9.16
N ALA A 59 -17.16 -7.20 -9.60
CA ALA A 59 -16.08 -7.56 -8.71
C ALA A 59 -15.93 -6.55 -7.56
N ASP A 60 -15.63 -7.04 -6.37
CA ASP A 60 -15.43 -6.22 -5.19
C ASP A 60 -14.20 -5.33 -5.32
N ILE A 61 -13.15 -5.88 -5.94
CA ILE A 61 -11.93 -5.16 -6.31
C ILE A 61 -11.71 -5.25 -7.82
N VAL A 62 -11.36 -4.13 -8.44
CA VAL A 62 -10.81 -4.07 -9.80
C VAL A 62 -9.36 -3.57 -9.69
N ALA A 63 -8.42 -4.43 -10.02
CA ALA A 63 -6.99 -4.14 -9.95
C ALA A 63 -6.44 -3.88 -11.35
N SER A 64 -6.08 -2.63 -11.64
CA SER A 64 -5.48 -2.21 -12.93
C SER A 64 -3.97 -2.08 -12.82
N ASN A 65 -3.29 -2.14 -13.97
CA ASN A 65 -1.86 -1.83 -14.06
C ASN A 65 -1.61 -0.32 -13.88
N TYR A 66 -0.37 0.04 -13.55
CA TYR A 66 0.06 1.44 -13.45
C TYR A 66 1.49 1.63 -13.96
N ARG A 67 1.87 2.87 -14.22
CA ARG A 67 3.21 3.22 -14.68
C ARG A 67 3.89 4.15 -13.69
N LEU A 68 5.19 3.93 -13.49
CA LEU A 68 6.06 4.89 -12.85
C LEU A 68 6.55 5.88 -13.90
N VAL A 69 6.41 7.17 -13.63
CA VAL A 69 6.80 8.23 -14.55
C VAL A 69 7.73 9.22 -13.87
N GLN A 70 8.70 9.70 -14.60
CA GLN A 70 9.70 10.65 -14.09
C GLN A 70 9.10 12.05 -13.99
N ASP A 71 9.26 12.70 -12.85
CA ASP A 71 8.85 14.09 -12.66
C ASP A 71 9.56 15.02 -13.65
N GLY A 72 8.81 15.98 -14.20
CA GLY A 72 9.31 17.00 -15.14
C GLY A 72 9.48 16.55 -16.59
N THR A 73 9.52 15.24 -16.88
CA THR A 73 9.68 14.74 -18.26
C THR A 73 8.49 13.89 -18.70
N ASP A 74 7.69 13.39 -17.76
CA ASP A 74 6.61 12.41 -17.96
C ASP A 74 7.07 11.13 -18.68
N GLN A 75 8.39 10.86 -18.68
CA GLN A 75 8.96 9.63 -19.26
C GLN A 75 8.56 8.42 -18.41
N ILE A 76 8.07 7.36 -19.07
CA ILE A 76 7.77 6.10 -18.42
C ILE A 76 9.08 5.45 -17.99
N MET A 77 9.26 5.27 -16.69
CA MET A 77 10.42 4.62 -16.07
C MET A 77 10.20 3.11 -15.94
N GLU A 78 8.98 2.70 -15.60
CA GLU A 78 8.66 1.31 -15.34
C GLU A 78 7.16 1.05 -15.45
N GLU A 79 6.81 -0.15 -15.93
CA GLU A 79 5.45 -0.67 -15.92
C GLU A 79 5.25 -1.61 -14.71
N ARG A 80 4.17 -1.42 -13.99
CA ARG A 80 3.78 -2.22 -12.83
C ARG A 80 2.49 -2.97 -13.10
N TYR A 81 2.53 -4.26 -12.92
CA TYR A 81 1.43 -5.18 -13.19
C TYR A 81 0.69 -5.53 -11.91
N ALA A 82 -0.65 -5.47 -11.96
CA ALA A 82 -1.51 -5.77 -10.82
C ALA A 82 -1.46 -7.25 -10.44
N CYS A 83 -1.22 -8.14 -11.40
CA CYS A 83 -0.97 -9.56 -11.15
C CYS A 83 0.20 -10.08 -11.99
N LYS A 84 0.81 -11.18 -11.54
CA LYS A 84 1.93 -11.85 -12.23
C LYS A 84 1.44 -12.83 -13.30
N ASN A 85 0.34 -13.51 -13.03
CA ASN A 85 -0.21 -14.49 -13.94
C ASN A 85 -1.04 -13.78 -15.02
N LYS A 86 -0.49 -13.71 -16.23
CA LYS A 86 -1.16 -13.08 -17.39
C LYS A 86 -2.53 -13.68 -17.72
N TYR A 87 -2.80 -14.92 -17.35
CA TYR A 87 -4.08 -15.58 -17.59
C TYR A 87 -5.18 -15.13 -16.61
N HIS A 88 -4.83 -14.39 -15.58
CA HIS A 88 -5.79 -13.80 -14.66
C HIS A 88 -6.44 -12.53 -15.21
N TYR A 89 -5.83 -11.86 -16.18
CA TYR A 89 -6.39 -10.64 -16.76
C TYR A 89 -7.69 -10.87 -17.54
N GLY A 90 -8.56 -9.86 -17.51
CA GLY A 90 -9.84 -9.85 -18.22
C GLY A 90 -10.91 -10.74 -17.61
N LYS A 91 -10.71 -11.24 -16.39
CA LYS A 91 -11.62 -12.15 -15.69
C LYS A 91 -11.78 -11.76 -14.23
N GLU A 92 -12.90 -12.18 -13.65
CA GLU A 92 -13.16 -12.13 -12.23
C GLU A 92 -12.70 -13.46 -11.57
N TRP A 93 -12.01 -13.33 -10.46
CA TRP A 93 -11.46 -14.44 -9.68
C TRP A 93 -11.96 -14.37 -8.25
N GLY A 94 -12.31 -15.51 -7.66
CA GLY A 94 -12.53 -15.60 -6.23
C GLY A 94 -11.27 -15.16 -5.47
N PHE A 95 -11.44 -14.48 -4.35
CA PHE A 95 -10.29 -13.94 -3.59
C PHE A 95 -9.34 -15.05 -3.13
N ALA A 96 -9.85 -16.26 -2.88
CA ALA A 96 -9.03 -17.43 -2.54
C ALA A 96 -8.04 -17.82 -3.65
N GLU A 97 -8.42 -17.67 -4.91
CA GLU A 97 -7.58 -17.97 -6.08
C GLU A 97 -6.60 -16.83 -6.36
N ALA A 98 -7.06 -15.59 -6.16
CA ALA A 98 -6.27 -14.38 -6.38
C ALA A 98 -5.22 -14.12 -5.29
N VAL A 99 -5.33 -14.77 -4.12
CA VAL A 99 -4.46 -14.52 -2.96
C VAL A 99 -2.98 -14.80 -3.21
N SER A 100 -2.64 -15.66 -4.18
CA SER A 100 -1.25 -15.93 -4.58
C SER A 100 -0.59 -14.78 -5.34
N GLU A 101 -1.38 -13.88 -5.90
CA GLU A 101 -0.89 -12.71 -6.63
C GLU A 101 -0.29 -11.66 -5.67
N PRO A 102 0.49 -10.69 -6.17
CA PRO A 102 1.03 -9.61 -5.34
C PRO A 102 -0.05 -8.86 -4.57
N VAL A 103 0.32 -8.28 -3.42
CA VAL A 103 -0.56 -7.36 -2.71
C VAL A 103 -0.85 -6.16 -3.61
N ILE A 104 -2.13 -5.91 -3.86
CA ILE A 104 -2.61 -4.82 -4.72
C ILE A 104 -2.20 -3.50 -4.08
N LYS A 105 -1.56 -2.62 -4.87
CA LYS A 105 -1.12 -1.30 -4.41
C LYS A 105 -2.24 -0.27 -4.60
N ILE A 106 -2.19 0.84 -3.85
CA ILE A 106 -3.17 1.92 -3.94
C ILE A 106 -3.37 2.40 -5.40
N HIS A 107 -2.28 2.51 -6.15
CA HIS A 107 -2.30 2.92 -7.56
C HIS A 107 -3.09 1.95 -8.47
N SER A 108 -3.09 0.65 -8.14
CA SER A 108 -3.87 -0.38 -8.85
C SER A 108 -5.30 -0.50 -8.34
N LEU A 109 -5.55 -0.17 -7.06
CA LEU A 109 -6.78 -0.47 -6.36
C LEU A 109 -7.93 0.40 -6.84
N THR A 110 -9.03 -0.26 -7.20
CA THR A 110 -10.36 0.32 -7.36
C THR A 110 -11.31 -0.61 -6.65
N ILE A 111 -12.12 -0.12 -5.75
CA ILE A 111 -12.93 -0.94 -4.85
C ILE A 111 -14.39 -0.49 -4.88
N ARG A 112 -15.32 -1.39 -4.66
CA ARG A 112 -16.74 -1.08 -4.54
C ARG A 112 -16.97 -0.12 -3.38
N THR A 113 -17.68 0.96 -3.66
CA THR A 113 -17.97 2.03 -2.69
C THR A 113 -18.80 1.54 -1.52
N ASP A 114 -19.74 0.62 -1.76
CA ASP A 114 -20.58 0.04 -0.72
C ASP A 114 -19.75 -0.77 0.30
N ILE A 115 -18.73 -1.53 -0.14
CA ILE A 115 -17.83 -2.25 0.78
C ILE A 115 -17.15 -1.28 1.75
N LEU A 116 -16.68 -0.14 1.24
CA LEU A 116 -16.02 0.86 2.08
C LEU A 116 -17.00 1.49 3.08
N LYS A 117 -18.20 1.81 2.64
CA LYS A 117 -19.21 2.49 3.45
C LYS A 117 -19.89 1.58 4.48
N GLU A 118 -20.36 0.41 4.05
CA GLU A 118 -21.11 -0.51 4.90
C GLU A 118 -20.25 -1.10 6.02
N ASN A 119 -18.93 -1.20 5.79
CA ASN A 119 -17.98 -1.70 6.77
C ASN A 119 -17.22 -0.58 7.50
N ASN A 120 -17.65 0.68 7.37
CA ASN A 120 -17.06 1.84 8.03
C ASN A 120 -15.52 1.91 7.87
N ILE A 121 -15.02 1.61 6.67
CA ILE A 121 -13.58 1.67 6.40
C ILE A 121 -13.11 3.11 6.55
N ARG A 122 -12.24 3.33 7.52
CA ARG A 122 -11.58 4.61 7.79
C ARG A 122 -10.11 4.36 8.05
N VAL A 123 -9.27 5.24 7.51
CA VAL A 123 -7.83 5.22 7.71
C VAL A 123 -7.41 6.30 8.69
N ASP A 124 -6.23 6.18 9.25
CA ASP A 124 -5.64 7.18 10.15
C ASP A 124 -5.49 8.53 9.45
N GLU A 125 -5.73 9.60 10.21
CA GLU A 125 -5.60 10.98 9.73
C GLU A 125 -4.36 11.65 10.34
N LYS A 126 -3.82 12.67 9.67
CA LYS A 126 -2.62 13.43 10.10
C LYS A 126 -1.36 12.59 10.26
N VAL A 127 -1.29 11.47 9.56
CA VAL A 127 -0.13 10.58 9.51
C VAL A 127 0.28 10.32 8.05
N PHE A 128 1.48 9.81 7.86
CA PHE A 128 1.97 9.28 6.58
C PHE A 128 1.87 7.74 6.57
N TYR A 129 1.74 7.13 5.39
CA TYR A 129 1.74 5.67 5.14
C TYR A 129 0.41 4.96 5.44
N GLU A 130 -0.66 5.69 5.68
CA GLU A 130 -2.02 5.17 5.88
C GLU A 130 -2.62 4.54 4.61
N ASP A 131 -1.97 4.68 3.46
CA ASP A 131 -2.29 3.94 2.24
C ASP A 131 -2.29 2.42 2.46
N ALA A 132 -1.43 1.92 3.37
CA ALA A 132 -1.42 0.52 3.77
C ALA A 132 -2.73 0.09 4.44
N GLU A 133 -3.34 0.95 5.25
CA GLU A 133 -4.64 0.71 5.88
C GLU A 133 -5.75 0.68 4.82
N TYR A 134 -5.77 1.67 3.92
CA TYR A 134 -6.74 1.73 2.82
C TYR A 134 -6.70 0.48 1.94
N ILE A 135 -5.51 -0.09 1.69
CA ILE A 135 -5.32 -1.32 0.93
C ILE A 135 -5.83 -2.55 1.69
N LEU A 136 -5.62 -2.62 3.00
CA LEU A 136 -5.77 -3.85 3.78
C LEU A 136 -7.10 -3.96 4.54
N TYR A 137 -7.64 -2.86 5.05
CA TYR A 137 -8.88 -2.87 5.83
C TYR A 137 -10.10 -3.41 5.07
N PRO A 138 -10.27 -3.19 3.76
CA PRO A 138 -11.41 -3.78 3.03
C PRO A 138 -11.31 -5.29 2.80
N ILE A 139 -10.11 -5.90 2.92
CA ILE A 139 -9.87 -7.29 2.51
C ILE A 139 -10.78 -8.33 3.17
N PRO A 140 -11.09 -8.26 4.49
CA PRO A 140 -12.02 -9.20 5.11
C PRO A 140 -13.40 -9.27 4.44
N PHE A 141 -13.83 -8.18 3.81
CA PHE A 141 -15.16 -8.01 3.22
C PHE A 141 -15.20 -8.33 1.72
N CYS A 142 -14.04 -8.37 1.04
CA CYS A 142 -13.95 -8.65 -0.39
C CYS A 142 -14.04 -10.15 -0.68
N LYS A 143 -14.79 -10.52 -1.69
CA LYS A 143 -15.02 -11.92 -2.12
C LYS A 143 -14.28 -12.25 -3.40
N ASN A 144 -14.08 -11.26 -4.27
CA ASN A 144 -13.51 -11.45 -5.59
C ASN A 144 -12.70 -10.23 -6.06
N VAL A 145 -11.89 -10.46 -7.10
CA VAL A 145 -11.08 -9.45 -7.75
C VAL A 145 -11.13 -9.64 -9.27
N TYR A 146 -11.26 -8.55 -10.00
CA TYR A 146 -11.07 -8.50 -11.45
C TYR A 146 -9.72 -7.86 -11.77
N TYR A 147 -8.88 -8.54 -12.51
CA TYR A 147 -7.61 -7.97 -12.99
C TYR A 147 -7.82 -7.33 -14.35
N ASP A 148 -7.70 -6.00 -14.40
CA ASP A 148 -7.81 -5.21 -15.63
C ASP A 148 -6.41 -5.01 -16.23
N PRO A 149 -6.19 -5.34 -17.53
CA PRO A 149 -4.87 -5.23 -18.16
C PRO A 149 -4.45 -3.79 -18.49
N THR A 150 -5.36 -2.81 -18.33
CA THR A 150 -5.07 -1.42 -18.72
C THR A 150 -4.13 -0.73 -17.74
N PHE A 151 -3.23 0.09 -18.26
CA PHE A 151 -2.41 1.00 -17.47
C PHE A 151 -3.19 2.29 -17.24
N VAL A 152 -3.82 2.40 -16.08
CA VAL A 152 -4.73 3.51 -15.77
C VAL A 152 -4.04 4.62 -15.01
N TYR A 153 -3.22 4.27 -14.04
CA TYR A 153 -2.61 5.23 -13.11
C TYR A 153 -1.18 5.56 -13.51
N MET A 154 -0.85 6.84 -13.51
CA MET A 154 0.48 7.37 -13.80
C MET A 154 1.07 7.93 -12.51
N TYR A 155 1.95 7.14 -11.86
CA TYR A 155 2.60 7.46 -10.59
C TYR A 155 3.88 8.24 -10.82
N ARG A 156 3.89 9.50 -10.44
CA ARG A 156 5.02 10.42 -10.61
C ARG A 156 6.08 10.20 -9.53
N LEU A 157 7.32 10.00 -9.95
CA LEU A 157 8.47 9.84 -9.04
C LEU A 157 9.59 10.84 -9.37
N GLY A 158 10.42 11.11 -8.36
CA GLY A 158 11.62 11.96 -8.51
C GLY A 158 11.45 13.38 -7.97
N ARG A 159 10.31 13.71 -7.35
CA ARG A 159 10.14 14.99 -6.63
C ARG A 159 10.82 14.91 -5.26
N ASN A 160 11.48 16.00 -4.88
CA ASN A 160 12.06 16.11 -3.54
C ASN A 160 10.98 16.06 -2.46
N GLY A 161 11.21 15.27 -1.42
CA GLY A 161 10.34 15.18 -0.24
C GLY A 161 9.15 14.23 -0.39
N GLN A 162 9.12 13.38 -1.42
CA GLN A 162 8.13 12.31 -1.52
C GLN A 162 8.22 11.34 -0.33
N SER A 163 7.10 10.70 0.03
CA SER A 163 7.01 9.76 1.16
C SER A 163 7.95 8.57 1.04
N VAL A 164 8.30 8.18 -0.18
CA VAL A 164 9.25 7.08 -0.49
C VAL A 164 10.71 7.47 -0.31
N ASP A 165 11.03 8.76 -0.17
CA ASP A 165 12.38 9.22 0.10
C ASP A 165 12.81 8.86 1.53
N ILE A 166 14.06 8.41 1.69
CA ILE A 166 14.56 7.90 2.97
C ILE A 166 14.63 8.97 4.06
N GLU A 167 14.93 10.22 3.71
CA GLU A 167 14.93 11.31 4.69
C GLU A 167 13.50 11.67 5.11
N SER A 168 12.53 11.57 4.20
CA SER A 168 11.12 11.67 4.52
C SER A 168 10.68 10.53 5.46
N MET A 169 11.06 9.28 5.15
CA MET A 169 10.77 8.12 6.01
C MET A 169 11.34 8.27 7.43
N LYS A 170 12.56 8.80 7.57
CA LYS A 170 13.17 9.09 8.88
C LYS A 170 12.39 10.15 9.67
N ARG A 171 11.96 11.23 8.99
CA ARG A 171 11.16 12.29 9.62
C ARG A 171 9.81 11.76 10.11
N HIS A 172 9.13 10.95 9.29
CA HIS A 172 7.80 10.42 9.54
C HIS A 172 7.81 9.02 10.18
N ARG A 173 8.93 8.62 10.82
CA ARG A 173 9.07 7.30 11.46
C ARG A 173 8.06 7.02 12.57
N LYS A 174 7.56 8.06 13.22
CA LYS A 174 6.52 7.92 14.25
C LYS A 174 5.17 7.60 13.62
N ASP A 175 4.85 8.28 12.52
CA ASP A 175 3.62 8.05 11.76
C ASP A 175 3.62 6.62 11.21
N HIS A 176 4.75 6.18 10.64
CA HIS A 176 4.91 4.81 10.15
C HIS A 176 4.71 3.76 11.25
N MET A 177 5.20 4.01 12.46
CA MET A 177 4.99 3.10 13.60
C MET A 177 3.54 3.13 14.08
N GLN A 178 2.88 4.31 14.07
CA GLN A 178 1.46 4.42 14.38
C GLN A 178 0.62 3.58 13.42
N VAL A 179 0.78 3.75 12.13
CA VAL A 179 0.08 2.96 11.10
C VAL A 179 0.36 1.45 11.25
N LEU A 180 1.61 1.07 11.56
CA LEU A 180 1.92 -0.34 11.85
C LEU A 180 1.17 -0.88 13.05
N ASN A 181 1.04 -0.10 14.13
CA ASN A 181 0.27 -0.50 15.31
C ASN A 181 -1.22 -0.66 14.95
N SER A 182 -1.81 0.30 14.22
CA SER A 182 -3.19 0.20 13.73
C SER A 182 -3.39 -1.06 12.88
N LEU A 183 -2.44 -1.40 12.01
CA LEU A 183 -2.48 -2.63 11.21
C LEU A 183 -2.36 -3.91 12.06
N PHE A 184 -1.55 -3.90 13.13
CA PHE A 184 -1.43 -5.03 14.05
C PHE A 184 -2.71 -5.24 14.87
N GLU A 185 -3.31 -4.17 15.35
CA GLU A 185 -4.61 -4.20 16.04
C GLU A 185 -5.68 -4.74 15.10
N TYR A 186 -5.76 -4.19 13.88
CA TYR A 186 -6.71 -4.66 12.87
C TYR A 186 -6.53 -6.15 12.52
N TYR A 187 -5.28 -6.63 12.40
CA TYR A 187 -5.00 -8.04 12.16
C TYR A 187 -5.46 -8.92 13.34
N THR A 188 -5.28 -8.47 14.57
CA THR A 188 -5.70 -9.19 15.77
C THR A 188 -7.23 -9.28 15.85
N ASP A 189 -7.94 -8.19 15.57
CA ASP A 189 -9.40 -8.15 15.57
C ASP A 189 -10.00 -9.04 14.46
N ASN A 190 -9.27 -9.24 13.38
CA ASN A 190 -9.70 -10.02 12.23
C ASN A 190 -9.06 -11.43 12.16
N GLN A 191 -8.56 -11.98 13.25
CA GLN A 191 -7.88 -13.29 13.25
C GLN A 191 -8.78 -14.48 12.87
N PHE A 192 -10.10 -14.34 12.94
CA PHE A 192 -11.07 -15.40 12.63
C PHE A 192 -11.57 -15.40 11.18
N ILE A 193 -11.07 -14.51 10.32
CA ILE A 193 -11.39 -14.54 8.89
C ILE A 193 -10.81 -15.78 8.20
N GLN A 194 -11.24 -16.01 6.96
CA GLN A 194 -10.76 -17.14 6.15
C GLN A 194 -9.23 -17.12 6.03
N GLN A 195 -8.60 -18.27 6.15
CA GLN A 195 -7.14 -18.42 6.20
C GLN A 195 -6.42 -17.79 5.02
N TYR A 196 -6.99 -17.79 3.82
CA TYR A 196 -6.38 -17.16 2.65
C TYR A 196 -6.38 -15.63 2.76
N LYS A 197 -7.43 -15.01 3.33
CA LYS A 197 -7.48 -13.57 3.60
C LYS A 197 -6.48 -13.18 4.69
N LYS A 198 -6.40 -13.99 5.75
CA LYS A 198 -5.42 -13.81 6.81
C LYS A 198 -3.99 -13.81 6.24
N LYS A 199 -3.65 -14.76 5.38
CA LYS A 199 -2.36 -14.79 4.67
C LYS A 199 -2.12 -13.56 3.79
N TYR A 200 -3.17 -13.02 3.17
CA TYR A 200 -3.05 -11.80 2.38
C TYR A 200 -2.75 -10.59 3.28
N LEU A 201 -3.44 -10.45 4.41
CA LEU A 201 -3.15 -9.41 5.41
C LEU A 201 -1.72 -9.54 5.94
N GLU A 202 -1.29 -10.74 6.31
CA GLU A 202 0.07 -11.02 6.76
C GLU A 202 1.12 -10.54 5.76
N ARG A 203 0.93 -10.83 4.48
CA ARG A 203 1.82 -10.37 3.40
C ARG A 203 1.78 -8.86 3.21
N GLY A 204 0.60 -8.25 3.29
CA GLY A 204 0.43 -6.81 3.18
C GLY A 204 1.12 -6.07 4.32
N ILE A 205 0.88 -6.49 5.56
CA ILE A 205 1.53 -5.91 6.75
C ILE A 205 3.04 -6.15 6.73
N ALA A 206 3.50 -7.32 6.25
CA ALA A 206 4.92 -7.61 6.11
C ALA A 206 5.64 -6.62 5.17
N LEU A 207 4.97 -6.01 4.18
CA LEU A 207 5.56 -4.94 3.37
C LEU A 207 5.82 -3.68 4.21
N SER A 208 4.88 -3.29 5.06
CA SER A 208 5.08 -2.17 5.99
C SER A 208 6.16 -2.48 7.02
N VAL A 209 6.21 -3.71 7.54
CA VAL A 209 7.31 -4.18 8.41
C VAL A 209 8.67 -4.08 7.69
N GLN A 210 8.76 -4.44 6.41
CA GLN A 210 10.00 -4.29 5.63
C GLN A 210 10.42 -2.82 5.49
N ASN A 211 9.47 -1.89 5.36
CA ASN A 211 9.75 -0.45 5.36
C ASN A 211 10.25 0.01 6.74
N GLN A 212 9.69 -0.51 7.84
CA GLN A 212 10.19 -0.23 9.18
C GLN A 212 11.66 -0.66 9.37
N TYR A 213 12.05 -1.80 8.81
CA TYR A 213 13.47 -2.20 8.80
C TYR A 213 14.34 -1.26 7.97
N GLN A 214 13.84 -0.73 6.86
CA GLN A 214 14.58 0.29 6.08
C GLN A 214 14.80 1.56 6.91
N ILE A 215 13.78 1.99 7.68
CA ILE A 215 13.91 3.13 8.61
C ILE A 215 15.00 2.84 9.65
N TYR A 216 14.99 1.67 10.29
CA TYR A 216 16.05 1.30 11.23
C TYR A 216 17.45 1.27 10.60
N LEU A 217 17.59 0.74 9.38
CA LEU A 217 18.86 0.75 8.65
C LEU A 217 19.32 2.17 8.32
N ALA A 218 18.41 3.05 7.94
CA ALA A 218 18.72 4.44 7.65
C ALA A 218 19.18 5.22 8.89
N MET A 219 18.62 4.87 10.05
CA MET A 219 18.91 5.48 11.36
C MET A 219 20.00 4.76 12.15
N GLY A 220 20.63 3.73 11.59
CA GLY A 220 21.44 2.77 12.33
C GLY A 220 22.63 3.35 13.12
N ASP A 221 23.06 4.60 12.84
CA ASP A 221 24.10 5.29 13.62
C ASP A 221 23.53 6.02 14.85
N GLU A 222 22.23 6.13 14.98
CA GLU A 222 21.61 6.79 16.14
C GLU A 222 21.64 5.84 17.35
N ALA A 223 21.90 6.41 18.53
CA ALA A 223 21.96 5.65 19.77
C ALA A 223 20.65 4.88 20.05
N GLY A 224 20.77 3.61 20.38
CA GLY A 224 19.66 2.74 20.76
C GLY A 224 18.80 2.22 19.59
N VAL A 225 19.11 2.54 18.32
CA VAL A 225 18.35 2.04 17.16
C VAL A 225 18.49 0.53 17.02
N TYR A 226 19.67 -0.02 17.26
CA TYR A 226 19.91 -1.47 17.30
C TYR A 226 18.96 -2.19 18.26
N ASP A 227 18.87 -1.70 19.50
CA ASP A 227 18.02 -2.29 20.52
C ASP A 227 16.53 -2.13 20.22
N LYS A 228 16.15 -0.99 19.64
CA LYS A 228 14.77 -0.76 19.16
C LYS A 228 14.39 -1.76 18.07
N MET A 229 15.25 -1.95 17.07
CA MET A 229 15.04 -2.91 16.00
C MET A 229 14.94 -4.35 16.54
N LYS A 230 15.84 -4.73 17.43
CA LYS A 230 15.85 -6.07 18.04
C LYS A 230 14.57 -6.33 18.86
N ARG A 231 14.16 -5.36 19.67
CA ARG A 231 12.89 -5.45 20.43
C ARG A 231 11.68 -5.56 19.50
N PHE A 232 11.62 -4.72 18.47
CA PHE A 232 10.56 -4.77 17.47
C PHE A 232 10.47 -6.15 16.80
N ASP A 233 11.59 -6.71 16.36
CA ASP A 233 11.64 -8.04 15.72
C ASP A 233 11.24 -9.16 16.67
N THR A 234 11.66 -9.09 17.93
CA THR A 234 11.28 -10.05 18.98
C THR A 234 9.77 -10.00 19.22
N GLN A 235 9.19 -8.82 19.41
CA GLN A 235 7.75 -8.64 19.60
C GLN A 235 6.96 -9.13 18.37
N LEU A 236 7.45 -8.83 17.15
CA LEU A 236 6.83 -9.31 15.92
C LEU A 236 6.80 -10.84 15.87
N ARG A 237 7.89 -11.50 16.23
CA ARG A 237 7.99 -12.97 16.25
C ARG A 237 7.04 -13.59 17.29
N GLU A 238 6.96 -12.98 18.47
CA GLU A 238 6.18 -13.51 19.61
C GLU A 238 4.68 -13.30 19.43
N HIS A 239 4.26 -12.11 18.98
CA HIS A 239 2.84 -11.75 18.91
C HIS A 239 2.23 -11.92 17.52
N TYR A 240 3.03 -11.82 16.45
CA TYR A 240 2.56 -11.84 15.06
C TYR A 240 3.35 -12.82 14.18
N PRO A 241 3.43 -14.12 14.54
CA PRO A 241 4.31 -15.08 13.87
C PRO A 241 4.02 -15.25 12.38
N GLY A 242 2.76 -15.12 11.93
CA GLY A 242 2.39 -15.17 10.51
C GLY A 242 2.97 -13.99 9.73
N ILE A 243 2.89 -12.77 10.28
CA ILE A 243 3.49 -11.57 9.68
C ILE A 243 5.02 -11.69 9.69
N TYR A 244 5.60 -12.15 10.80
CA TYR A 244 7.05 -12.37 10.91
C TYR A 244 7.58 -13.29 9.81
N GLN A 245 6.88 -14.40 9.53
CA GLN A 245 7.23 -15.37 8.49
C GLN A 245 7.02 -14.79 7.08
N ALA A 246 6.03 -13.93 6.88
CA ALA A 246 5.74 -13.31 5.60
C ALA A 246 6.79 -12.27 5.17
N VAL A 247 7.65 -11.80 6.09
CA VAL A 247 8.77 -10.90 5.79
C VAL A 247 9.86 -11.67 5.05
N ASN A 248 9.96 -11.48 3.73
CA ASN A 248 10.79 -12.30 2.84
C ASN A 248 12.03 -11.58 2.28
N LYS A 249 12.40 -10.40 2.79
CA LYS A 249 13.56 -9.62 2.31
C LYS A 249 14.86 -10.26 2.75
N LYS A 250 15.74 -10.59 1.79
CA LYS A 250 17.01 -11.30 2.04
C LYS A 250 17.91 -10.62 3.11
N SER A 251 17.95 -9.29 3.12
CA SER A 251 18.72 -8.54 4.11
C SER A 251 18.15 -8.71 5.53
N ILE A 252 16.83 -8.71 5.69
CA ILE A 252 16.18 -8.94 6.98
C ILE A 252 16.39 -10.38 7.42
N TRP A 253 16.25 -11.33 6.49
CA TRP A 253 16.56 -12.74 6.75
C TRP A 253 17.98 -12.90 7.29
N ALA A 254 18.99 -12.31 6.65
CA ALA A 254 20.39 -12.39 7.09
C ALA A 254 20.59 -11.76 8.48
N ILE A 255 19.98 -10.61 8.77
CA ILE A 255 20.03 -9.97 10.09
C ILE A 255 19.47 -10.91 11.17
N ARG A 256 18.31 -11.52 10.93
CA ARG A 256 17.66 -12.47 11.86
C ARG A 256 18.51 -13.71 12.11
N HIS A 257 19.01 -14.36 11.04
CA HIS A 257 19.79 -15.61 11.15
C HIS A 257 21.18 -15.42 11.74
N SER A 258 21.73 -14.21 11.70
CA SER A 258 22.97 -13.87 12.40
C SER A 258 22.77 -13.49 13.86
N ASN A 259 21.59 -13.72 14.43
CA ASN A 259 21.21 -13.20 15.75
C ASN A 259 21.50 -11.70 15.89
N TYR A 260 21.15 -10.94 14.83
CA TYR A 260 21.32 -9.50 14.65
C TYR A 260 22.76 -8.98 14.54
N LEU A 261 23.78 -9.85 14.57
CA LEU A 261 25.19 -9.46 14.46
C LEU A 261 25.53 -8.75 13.14
N LEU A 262 24.80 -9.06 12.07
CA LEU A 262 24.99 -8.42 10.76
C LEU A 262 24.31 -7.04 10.63
N PHE A 263 23.55 -6.58 11.62
CA PHE A 263 22.86 -5.29 11.53
C PHE A 263 23.81 -4.09 11.31
N PRO A 264 24.94 -3.94 12.05
CA PRO A 264 25.86 -2.81 11.81
C PRO A 264 26.48 -2.84 10.40
N PHE A 265 26.73 -4.03 9.85
CA PHE A 265 27.23 -4.19 8.48
C PHE A 265 26.14 -3.81 7.46
N ALA A 266 24.91 -4.27 7.69
CA ALA A 266 23.76 -3.92 6.84
C ALA A 266 23.48 -2.41 6.81
N VAL A 267 23.68 -1.71 7.94
CA VAL A 267 23.60 -0.23 8.03
C VAL A 267 24.62 0.43 7.10
N LYS A 268 25.89 0.00 7.16
CA LYS A 268 26.95 0.54 6.30
C LYS A 268 26.64 0.32 4.82
N LEU A 269 26.27 -0.90 4.46
CA LEU A 269 25.92 -1.26 3.09
C LEU A 269 24.72 -0.46 2.58
N TYR A 270 23.66 -0.33 3.38
CA TYR A 270 22.45 0.42 3.04
C TYR A 270 22.78 1.89 2.72
N LYS A 271 23.62 2.52 3.55
CA LYS A 271 24.06 3.91 3.35
C LYS A 271 24.93 4.11 2.11
N LEU A 272 25.77 3.13 1.77
CA LEU A 272 26.56 3.17 0.53
C LEU A 272 25.67 3.13 -0.71
N ILE A 273 24.70 2.21 -0.75
CA ILE A 273 23.76 2.05 -1.89
C ILE A 273 22.86 3.29 -2.09
N LYS A 274 22.52 3.99 -1.01
CA LYS A 274 21.62 5.17 -1.08
C LYS A 274 22.37 6.50 -1.34
N ARG A 275 23.71 6.49 -1.30
CA ARG A 275 24.56 7.65 -1.65
C ARG A 275 24.97 7.65 -3.12
N SER A 276 24.91 6.49 -3.79
CA SER A 276 25.12 6.33 -5.23
C SER A 276 23.80 6.53 -6.01
#